data_74904d6f7d4694a0ab604a3b8d0d8b69
#
_entry.id   74904d6f7d4694a0ab604a3b8d0d8b69
#
_cell.length_a   1.000
_cell.length_b   1.000
_cell.length_c   1.000
_cell.angle_alpha   90.00
_cell.angle_beta   90.00
_cell.angle_gamma   90.00
#
_symmetry.space_group_name_H-M   'P 1'
#
loop_
_entity.id
_entity.type
_entity.pdbx_description
1 polymer ?
#
loop_
_entity_poly.entity_id
_entity_poly.type
_entity_poly.pdbx_seq_one_letter_code
_entity_poly.pdbx_strand_id
1 'polypeptide(L)'
;PSTNGGAVPLLQIARPYLESAPAEISRDRQQRSVSISAQVQPGFLTSKVNEQVYAALDKIKLPAGYRFVQGGEAEAAAESFGGLGPVIAFGMFGILGVLVIEFGRFREVAVVAGVIPLGMFGGIVALYLSGNSFSFTAVIGFIALIGIEIKNSILLVDFTTQLRRDGMALRPAIERAGEIRFLPVLLTSITAIGGLLPLAFSGSGLYAPLAWVIIGGLVSSTVLSRVVTPVMYLLLVRGHVAPVAAPVAA
;
A
#
# COMPACT_ATOMS: atom_id res chain seq x y z
N PRO A 1 34.39 25.01 -46.68
CA PRO A 1 34.79 25.91 -47.79
C PRO A 1 36.28 25.79 -47.99
N SER A 2 36.70 25.72 -49.26
CA SER A 2 38.11 25.80 -49.69
C SER A 2 38.59 27.22 -49.47
N THR A 3 39.91 27.39 -49.32
CA THR A 3 40.59 28.71 -49.29
C THR A 3 40.27 29.58 -50.51
N ASN A 4 39.82 28.98 -51.58
CA ASN A 4 39.45 29.64 -52.87
C ASN A 4 37.92 29.86 -52.98
N GLY A 5 37.14 29.71 -51.94
CA GLY A 5 35.71 29.96 -51.90
C GLY A 5 34.81 28.88 -52.54
N GLY A 6 35.36 27.80 -53.06
CA GLY A 6 34.61 26.67 -53.63
C GLY A 6 34.20 25.64 -52.62
N ALA A 7 33.04 24.97 -52.80
CA ALA A 7 32.66 23.82 -52.04
C ALA A 7 33.42 22.56 -52.47
N VAL A 8 34.13 21.92 -51.56
CA VAL A 8 34.79 20.63 -51.76
C VAL A 8 33.91 19.51 -51.16
N PRO A 9 33.50 18.53 -51.99
CA PRO A 9 32.76 17.36 -51.48
C PRO A 9 33.58 16.60 -50.44
N LEU A 10 32.93 16.18 -49.33
CA LEU A 10 33.59 15.45 -48.23
C LEU A 10 34.32 14.19 -48.72
N LEU A 11 33.79 13.50 -49.71
CA LEU A 11 34.38 12.28 -50.29
C LEU A 11 35.72 12.48 -51.01
N GLN A 12 36.09 13.74 -51.34
CA GLN A 12 37.41 14.06 -51.93
C GLN A 12 38.50 14.19 -50.86
N ILE A 13 38.15 14.50 -49.64
CA ILE A 13 39.06 14.75 -48.50
C ILE A 13 39.01 13.73 -47.39
N ALA A 14 37.94 12.92 -47.35
CA ALA A 14 37.75 11.89 -46.31
C ALA A 14 37.03 10.66 -46.87
N ARG A 15 37.32 9.51 -46.32
CA ARG A 15 36.59 8.26 -46.60
C ARG A 15 35.70 7.96 -45.42
N PRO A 16 34.36 8.08 -45.55
CA PRO A 16 33.45 7.68 -44.48
C PRO A 16 33.49 6.15 -44.32
N TYR A 17 33.61 5.68 -43.10
CA TYR A 17 33.46 4.27 -42.75
C TYR A 17 32.47 4.15 -41.60
N LEU A 18 31.74 3.03 -41.56
CA LEU A 18 30.80 2.73 -40.49
C LEU A 18 31.56 2.03 -39.37
N GLU A 19 31.49 2.62 -38.18
CA GLU A 19 32.05 2.04 -36.97
C GLU A 19 30.92 1.80 -35.97
N SER A 20 30.95 0.65 -35.33
CA SER A 20 30.00 0.33 -34.28
C SER A 20 30.42 1.02 -32.99
N ALA A 21 29.64 1.99 -32.57
CA ALA A 21 29.83 2.65 -31.27
C ALA A 21 28.57 2.51 -30.42
N PRO A 22 28.69 2.43 -29.09
CA PRO A 22 27.53 2.41 -28.21
C PRO A 22 26.76 3.72 -28.35
N ALA A 23 25.43 3.62 -28.57
CA ALA A 23 24.56 4.78 -28.73
C ALA A 23 24.50 5.63 -27.45
N GLU A 24 24.64 4.97 -26.30
CA GLU A 24 24.63 5.60 -25.00
C GLU A 24 25.68 4.95 -24.09
N ILE A 25 26.34 5.75 -23.28
CA ILE A 25 27.27 5.31 -22.25
C ILE A 25 26.69 5.73 -20.91
N SER A 26 25.97 4.83 -20.28
CA SER A 26 25.43 5.07 -18.92
C SER A 26 26.50 4.79 -17.85
N ARG A 27 26.40 5.53 -16.76
CA ARG A 27 27.25 5.37 -15.58
C ARG A 27 26.39 5.36 -14.32
N ASP A 28 26.63 4.37 -13.49
CA ASP A 28 26.11 4.31 -12.14
C ASP A 28 27.27 4.48 -11.16
N ARG A 29 27.13 5.40 -10.18
CA ARG A 29 28.16 5.70 -9.17
C ARG A 29 29.57 5.88 -9.79
N GLN A 30 29.65 6.62 -10.91
CA GLN A 30 30.84 6.92 -11.68
C GLN A 30 31.48 5.71 -12.42
N GLN A 31 30.89 4.53 -12.34
CA GLN A 31 31.31 3.33 -13.08
C GLN A 31 30.44 3.13 -14.32
N ARG A 32 31.03 2.62 -15.41
CA ARG A 32 30.24 2.25 -16.59
C ARG A 32 29.25 1.15 -16.22
N SER A 33 28.01 1.32 -16.63
CA SER A 33 26.94 0.37 -16.39
C SER A 33 26.20 0.01 -17.68
N VAL A 34 25.70 -1.21 -17.72
CA VAL A 34 24.78 -1.69 -18.76
C VAL A 34 23.58 -2.27 -18.02
N SER A 35 22.39 -1.75 -18.31
CA SER A 35 21.15 -2.25 -17.73
C SER A 35 20.55 -3.31 -18.63
N ILE A 36 20.27 -4.48 -18.06
CA ILE A 36 19.51 -5.55 -18.71
C ILE A 36 18.16 -5.60 -18.00
N SER A 37 17.09 -5.29 -18.73
CA SER A 37 15.72 -5.33 -18.20
C SER A 37 14.94 -6.47 -18.82
N ALA A 38 14.10 -7.12 -18.01
CA ALA A 38 13.18 -8.15 -18.42
C ALA A 38 11.84 -7.96 -17.72
N GLN A 39 10.77 -8.40 -18.37
CA GLN A 39 9.43 -8.41 -17.77
C GLN A 39 9.01 -9.86 -17.52
N VAL A 40 8.43 -10.10 -16.36
CA VAL A 40 7.89 -11.42 -16.02
C VAL A 40 6.50 -11.57 -16.67
N GLN A 41 6.26 -12.72 -17.29
CA GLN A 41 4.97 -13.01 -17.91
C GLN A 41 3.85 -13.10 -16.85
N PRO A 42 2.62 -12.69 -17.20
CA PRO A 42 1.46 -12.90 -16.32
C PRO A 42 1.33 -14.36 -15.89
N GLY A 43 1.03 -14.58 -14.61
CA GLY A 43 0.88 -15.92 -14.03
C GLY A 43 2.13 -16.45 -13.30
N PHE A 44 3.26 -15.74 -13.38
CA PHE A 44 4.45 -16.06 -12.60
C PHE A 44 4.68 -15.01 -11.50
N LEU A 45 5.09 -15.48 -10.32
CA LEU A 45 5.46 -14.59 -9.21
C LEU A 45 6.83 -13.96 -9.48
N THR A 46 6.89 -12.64 -9.63
CA THR A 46 8.10 -11.88 -9.91
C THR A 46 9.22 -12.20 -8.91
N SER A 47 8.89 -12.33 -7.61
CA SER A 47 9.86 -12.68 -6.57
C SER A 47 10.52 -14.03 -6.79
N LYS A 48 9.75 -15.06 -7.18
CA LYS A 48 10.31 -16.40 -7.46
C LYS A 48 11.16 -16.42 -8.73
N VAL A 49 10.73 -15.70 -9.76
CA VAL A 49 11.50 -15.61 -11.02
C VAL A 49 12.81 -14.88 -10.74
N ASN A 50 12.80 -13.78 -10.00
CA ASN A 50 14.00 -13.05 -9.63
C ASN A 50 14.97 -13.92 -8.83
N GLU A 51 14.49 -14.69 -7.85
CA GLU A 51 15.32 -15.61 -7.08
C GLU A 51 16.06 -16.64 -7.99
N GLN A 52 15.33 -17.21 -8.97
CA GLN A 52 15.92 -18.14 -9.92
C GLN A 52 16.95 -17.46 -10.85
N VAL A 53 16.67 -16.24 -11.30
CA VAL A 53 17.58 -15.46 -12.15
C VAL A 53 18.86 -15.13 -11.39
N TYR A 54 18.77 -14.67 -10.14
CA TYR A 54 19.94 -14.36 -9.32
C TYR A 54 20.75 -15.60 -9.00
N ALA A 55 20.12 -16.71 -8.69
CA ALA A 55 20.80 -17.99 -8.49
C ALA A 55 21.54 -18.49 -9.76
N ALA A 56 21.06 -18.13 -10.94
CA ALA A 56 21.72 -18.41 -12.21
C ALA A 56 22.88 -17.45 -12.48
N LEU A 57 22.69 -16.15 -12.19
CA LEU A 57 23.72 -15.11 -12.35
C LEU A 57 24.95 -15.35 -11.46
N ASP A 58 24.73 -15.82 -10.23
CA ASP A 58 25.82 -16.14 -9.29
C ASP A 58 26.76 -17.25 -9.80
N LYS A 59 26.30 -18.09 -10.74
CA LYS A 59 27.11 -19.14 -11.37
C LYS A 59 27.99 -18.61 -12.51
N ILE A 60 27.72 -17.39 -12.99
CA ILE A 60 28.46 -16.78 -14.11
C ILE A 60 29.74 -16.12 -13.56
N LYS A 61 30.88 -16.61 -13.99
CA LYS A 61 32.17 -16.01 -13.66
C LYS A 61 32.37 -14.74 -14.48
N LEU A 62 32.26 -13.59 -13.84
CA LEU A 62 32.55 -12.30 -14.47
C LEU A 62 34.06 -12.02 -14.51
N PRO A 63 34.56 -11.28 -15.53
CA PRO A 63 35.92 -10.77 -15.53
C PRO A 63 36.19 -9.85 -14.34
N ALA A 64 37.46 -9.69 -13.99
CA ALA A 64 37.84 -8.78 -12.90
C ALA A 64 37.35 -7.35 -13.15
N GLY A 65 36.73 -6.74 -12.16
CA GLY A 65 36.17 -5.39 -12.25
C GLY A 65 34.68 -5.32 -12.67
N TYR A 66 34.08 -6.45 -13.05
CA TYR A 66 32.65 -6.52 -13.33
C TYR A 66 31.89 -7.09 -12.14
N ARG A 67 30.68 -6.61 -11.91
CA ARG A 67 29.75 -7.11 -10.90
C ARG A 67 28.32 -6.98 -11.35
N PHE A 68 27.48 -7.88 -10.94
CA PHE A 68 26.04 -7.72 -11.02
C PHE A 68 25.55 -6.81 -9.88
N VAL A 69 24.69 -5.87 -10.24
CA VAL A 69 23.97 -5.04 -9.27
C VAL A 69 22.49 -5.26 -9.52
N GLN A 70 21.78 -5.57 -8.47
CA GLN A 70 20.32 -5.69 -8.55
C GLN A 70 19.73 -4.30 -8.72
N GLY A 71 18.87 -4.12 -9.72
CA GLY A 71 18.17 -2.87 -10.00
C GLY A 71 16.67 -3.06 -10.00
N GLY A 72 15.95 -1.96 -10.25
CA GLY A 72 14.50 -1.95 -10.39
C GLY A 72 13.75 -2.12 -9.07
N GLU A 73 12.66 -2.88 -9.09
CA GLU A 73 11.78 -3.05 -7.93
C GLU A 73 12.51 -3.63 -6.70
N ALA A 74 13.45 -4.54 -6.89
CA ALA A 74 14.20 -5.17 -5.80
C ALA A 74 15.14 -4.18 -5.09
N GLU A 75 15.81 -3.31 -5.85
CA GLU A 75 16.67 -2.26 -5.29
C GLU A 75 15.84 -1.20 -4.56
N ALA A 76 14.78 -0.70 -5.22
CA ALA A 76 13.86 0.26 -4.63
C ALA A 76 13.21 -0.30 -3.35
N ALA A 77 12.87 -1.59 -3.33
CA ALA A 77 12.39 -2.28 -2.16
C ALA A 77 13.45 -2.30 -1.05
N ALA A 78 14.68 -2.75 -1.34
CA ALA A 78 15.75 -2.87 -0.34
C ALA A 78 16.10 -1.51 0.31
N GLU A 79 16.19 -0.44 -0.50
CA GLU A 79 16.44 0.91 -0.01
C GLU A 79 15.26 1.44 0.83
N SER A 80 14.04 1.19 0.39
CA SER A 80 12.83 1.67 1.06
C SER A 80 12.51 0.89 2.32
N PHE A 81 12.68 -0.44 2.33
CA PHE A 81 12.45 -1.26 3.52
C PHE A 81 13.42 -0.95 4.65
N GLY A 82 14.66 -0.53 4.33
CA GLY A 82 15.66 -0.17 5.34
C GLY A 82 15.23 0.99 6.24
N GLY A 83 14.43 1.94 5.73
CA GLY A 83 13.91 3.09 6.46
C GLY A 83 12.46 2.97 6.94
N LEU A 84 11.72 1.96 6.49
CA LEU A 84 10.27 1.88 6.70
C LEU A 84 9.86 1.49 8.12
N GLY A 85 10.64 0.64 8.78
CA GLY A 85 10.32 0.18 10.13
C GLY A 85 10.10 1.32 11.13
N PRO A 86 11.05 2.25 11.28
CA PRO A 86 10.87 3.42 12.14
C PRO A 86 9.69 4.32 11.73
N VAL A 87 9.46 4.51 10.44
CA VAL A 87 8.37 5.33 9.94
C VAL A 87 7.01 4.70 10.25
N ILE A 88 6.86 3.39 10.03
CA ILE A 88 5.64 2.65 10.39
C ILE A 88 5.41 2.70 11.89
N ALA A 89 6.46 2.48 12.70
CA ALA A 89 6.35 2.55 14.16
C ALA A 89 5.90 3.94 14.60
N PHE A 90 6.51 5.00 14.09
CA PHE A 90 6.11 6.39 14.39
C PHE A 90 4.67 6.68 13.95
N GLY A 91 4.26 6.22 12.76
CA GLY A 91 2.89 6.34 12.27
C GLY A 91 1.88 5.61 13.15
N MET A 92 2.19 4.37 13.57
CA MET A 92 1.34 3.59 14.49
C MET A 92 1.21 4.27 15.85
N PHE A 93 2.32 4.80 16.41
CA PHE A 93 2.28 5.60 17.64
C PHE A 93 1.42 6.85 17.48
N GLY A 94 1.55 7.56 16.37
CA GLY A 94 0.73 8.73 16.06
C GLY A 94 -0.76 8.39 15.99
N ILE A 95 -1.12 7.32 15.29
CA ILE A 95 -2.49 6.83 15.19
C ILE A 95 -3.04 6.47 16.58
N LEU A 96 -2.29 5.68 17.35
CA LEU A 96 -2.70 5.32 18.71
C LEU A 96 -2.87 6.55 19.61
N GLY A 97 -1.96 7.51 19.51
CA GLY A 97 -2.05 8.78 20.24
C GLY A 97 -3.33 9.55 19.91
N VAL A 98 -3.64 9.71 18.63
CA VAL A 98 -4.87 10.37 18.17
C VAL A 98 -6.11 9.61 18.67
N LEU A 99 -6.13 8.29 18.56
CA LEU A 99 -7.26 7.49 19.03
C LEU A 99 -7.48 7.60 20.55
N VAL A 100 -6.38 7.64 21.32
CA VAL A 100 -6.47 7.82 22.79
C VAL A 100 -7.00 9.20 23.15
N ILE A 101 -6.56 10.24 22.44
CA ILE A 101 -7.07 11.62 22.66
C ILE A 101 -8.55 11.71 22.28
N GLU A 102 -8.96 11.11 21.16
CA GLU A 102 -10.33 11.15 20.65
C GLU A 102 -11.31 10.44 21.57
N PHE A 103 -10.98 9.22 21.98
CA PHE A 103 -11.91 8.41 22.79
C PHE A 103 -11.71 8.55 24.29
N GLY A 104 -10.54 8.95 24.76
CA GLY A 104 -10.21 9.05 26.19
C GLY A 104 -10.22 7.72 26.93
N ARG A 105 -10.44 6.57 26.25
CA ARG A 105 -10.56 5.24 26.82
C ARG A 105 -9.90 4.18 25.94
N PHE A 106 -8.96 3.43 26.50
CA PHE A 106 -8.25 2.37 25.78
C PHE A 106 -9.15 1.26 25.22
N ARG A 107 -10.33 1.03 25.83
CA ARG A 107 -11.26 -0.01 25.36
C ARG A 107 -11.84 0.32 23.98
N GLU A 108 -12.21 1.56 23.75
CA GLU A 108 -12.72 2.03 22.46
C GLU A 108 -11.60 2.03 21.40
N VAL A 109 -10.40 2.42 21.79
CA VAL A 109 -9.20 2.29 20.95
C VAL A 109 -8.95 0.85 20.51
N ALA A 110 -9.09 -0.12 21.44
CA ALA A 110 -8.92 -1.54 21.14
C ALA A 110 -9.98 -2.06 20.16
N VAL A 111 -11.22 -1.58 20.22
CA VAL A 111 -12.28 -1.92 19.26
C VAL A 111 -11.92 -1.42 17.87
N VAL A 112 -11.48 -0.16 17.75
CA VAL A 112 -11.07 0.42 16.47
C VAL A 112 -9.86 -0.29 15.89
N ALA A 113 -8.84 -0.55 16.71
CA ALA A 113 -7.62 -1.25 16.28
C ALA A 113 -7.89 -2.71 15.86
N GLY A 114 -8.90 -3.35 16.47
CA GLY A 114 -9.27 -4.74 16.17
C GLY A 114 -9.82 -4.98 14.76
N VAL A 115 -10.16 -3.92 14.03
CA VAL A 115 -10.59 -4.03 12.62
C VAL A 115 -9.40 -4.15 11.66
N ILE A 116 -8.22 -3.65 12.05
CA ILE A 116 -7.01 -3.67 11.22
C ILE A 116 -6.68 -5.09 10.72
N PRO A 117 -6.62 -6.13 11.58
CA PRO A 117 -6.33 -7.49 11.12
C PRO A 117 -7.32 -8.03 10.09
N LEU A 118 -8.59 -7.58 10.12
CA LEU A 118 -9.61 -8.02 9.18
C LEU A 118 -9.33 -7.50 7.76
N GLY A 119 -8.97 -6.23 7.65
CA GLY A 119 -8.55 -5.63 6.39
C GLY A 119 -7.26 -6.25 5.86
N MET A 120 -6.27 -6.45 6.73
CA MET A 120 -5.01 -7.09 6.36
C MET A 120 -5.24 -8.51 5.82
N PHE A 121 -6.11 -9.30 6.44
CA PHE A 121 -6.47 -10.61 5.95
C PHE A 121 -7.03 -10.56 4.53
N GLY A 122 -7.98 -9.65 4.27
CA GLY A 122 -8.54 -9.46 2.93
C GLY A 122 -7.52 -9.02 1.90
N GLY A 123 -6.60 -8.14 2.28
CA GLY A 123 -5.50 -7.72 1.41
C GLY A 123 -4.55 -8.86 1.04
N ILE A 124 -4.20 -9.72 2.00
CA ILE A 124 -3.36 -10.90 1.76
C ILE A 124 -4.07 -11.90 0.84
N VAL A 125 -5.35 -12.16 1.09
CA VAL A 125 -6.15 -13.06 0.24
C VAL A 125 -6.24 -12.53 -1.19
N ALA A 126 -6.47 -11.23 -1.37
CA ALA A 126 -6.54 -10.62 -2.70
C ALA A 126 -5.20 -10.67 -3.44
N LEU A 127 -4.07 -10.45 -2.76
CA LEU A 127 -2.74 -10.65 -3.35
C LEU A 127 -2.54 -12.08 -3.83
N TYR A 128 -2.92 -13.05 -3.00
CA TYR A 128 -2.79 -14.45 -3.34
C TYR A 128 -3.65 -14.83 -4.56
N LEU A 129 -4.92 -14.41 -4.57
CA LEU A 129 -5.86 -14.72 -5.66
C LEU A 129 -5.51 -14.01 -6.97
N SER A 130 -4.94 -12.81 -6.89
CA SER A 130 -4.51 -12.04 -8.08
C SER A 130 -3.15 -12.48 -8.63
N GLY A 131 -2.44 -13.38 -7.94
CA GLY A 131 -1.11 -13.85 -8.35
C GLY A 131 -0.01 -12.78 -8.24
N ASN A 132 -0.25 -11.72 -7.48
CA ASN A 132 0.74 -10.67 -7.27
C ASN A 132 1.69 -11.00 -6.11
N SER A 133 2.94 -10.53 -6.22
CA SER A 133 3.95 -10.67 -5.17
C SER A 133 3.67 -9.74 -3.99
N PHE A 134 4.13 -10.14 -2.80
CA PHE A 134 4.22 -9.24 -1.64
C PHE A 134 5.37 -8.25 -1.85
N SER A 135 5.11 -7.21 -2.62
CA SER A 135 6.07 -6.19 -3.03
C SER A 135 6.10 -5.01 -2.06
N PHE A 136 7.07 -4.12 -2.24
CA PHE A 136 7.13 -2.84 -1.51
C PHE A 136 5.83 -2.03 -1.66
N THR A 137 5.27 -2.00 -2.88
CA THR A 137 4.01 -1.29 -3.14
C THR A 137 2.81 -1.96 -2.48
N ALA A 138 2.81 -3.29 -2.30
CA ALA A 138 1.82 -3.99 -1.49
C ALA A 138 1.86 -3.53 -0.03
N VAL A 139 3.05 -3.34 0.54
CA VAL A 139 3.21 -2.81 1.92
C VAL A 139 2.65 -1.40 2.04
N ILE A 140 2.90 -0.53 1.06
CA ILE A 140 2.28 0.80 1.00
C ILE A 140 0.75 0.67 0.95
N GLY A 141 0.23 -0.29 0.18
CA GLY A 141 -1.19 -0.61 0.13
C GLY A 141 -1.77 -0.98 1.50
N PHE A 142 -1.07 -1.80 2.29
CA PHE A 142 -1.47 -2.12 3.66
C PHE A 142 -1.47 -0.91 4.58
N ILE A 143 -0.48 -0.04 4.50
CA ILE A 143 -0.43 1.19 5.29
C ILE A 143 -1.61 2.11 4.95
N ALA A 144 -1.90 2.29 3.67
CA ALA A 144 -3.04 3.08 3.21
C ALA A 144 -4.38 2.46 3.68
N LEU A 145 -4.51 1.13 3.56
CA LEU A 145 -5.68 0.38 4.01
C LEU A 145 -5.93 0.58 5.51
N ILE A 146 -4.91 0.50 6.36
CA ILE A 146 -5.02 0.74 7.80
C ILE A 146 -5.65 2.12 8.08
N GLY A 147 -5.19 3.16 7.38
CA GLY A 147 -5.75 4.50 7.53
C GLY A 147 -7.24 4.60 7.18
N ILE A 148 -7.65 3.93 6.10
CA ILE A 148 -9.06 3.91 5.67
C ILE A 148 -9.92 3.15 6.68
N GLU A 149 -9.44 2.00 7.16
CA GLU A 149 -10.13 1.16 8.14
C GLU A 149 -10.36 1.87 9.46
N ILE A 150 -9.32 2.51 9.99
CA ILE A 150 -9.39 3.28 11.24
C ILE A 150 -10.42 4.38 11.12
N LYS A 151 -10.41 5.14 10.02
CA LYS A 151 -11.41 6.20 9.76
C LYS A 151 -12.84 5.67 9.82
N ASN A 152 -13.11 4.54 9.16
CA ASN A 152 -14.44 3.94 9.14
C ASN A 152 -14.87 3.46 10.53
N SER A 153 -13.93 2.87 11.28
CA SER A 153 -14.17 2.36 12.63
C SER A 153 -14.38 3.49 13.66
N ILE A 154 -13.62 4.59 13.56
CA ILE A 154 -13.83 5.77 14.42
C ILE A 154 -15.25 6.28 14.27
N LEU A 155 -15.74 6.45 13.04
CA LEU A 155 -17.10 6.97 12.79
C LEU A 155 -18.19 6.07 13.39
N LEU A 156 -18.00 4.76 13.41
CA LEU A 156 -18.97 3.82 13.98
C LEU A 156 -18.93 3.87 15.52
N VAL A 157 -17.73 3.81 16.11
CA VAL A 157 -17.53 3.79 17.55
C VAL A 157 -17.94 5.12 18.18
N ASP A 158 -17.56 6.25 17.57
CA ASP A 158 -17.95 7.59 18.04
C ASP A 158 -19.47 7.76 18.02
N PHE A 159 -20.13 7.42 16.92
CA PHE A 159 -21.58 7.51 16.82
C PHE A 159 -22.31 6.58 17.81
N THR A 160 -21.76 5.38 18.05
CA THR A 160 -22.29 4.48 19.10
C THR A 160 -22.16 5.12 20.48
N THR A 161 -21.01 5.76 20.75
CA THR A 161 -20.76 6.43 22.03
C THR A 161 -21.70 7.63 22.21
N GLN A 162 -21.97 8.38 21.16
CA GLN A 162 -22.93 9.48 21.16
C GLN A 162 -24.35 9.00 21.51
N LEU A 163 -24.85 7.97 20.82
CA LEU A 163 -26.18 7.39 21.12
C LEU A 163 -26.29 6.89 22.57
N ARG A 164 -25.19 6.37 23.12
CA ARG A 164 -25.13 5.96 24.54
C ARG A 164 -25.17 7.15 25.50
N ARG A 165 -24.52 8.27 25.17
CA ARG A 165 -24.59 9.52 25.94
C ARG A 165 -26.01 10.10 25.93
N ASP A 166 -26.74 9.91 24.84
CA ASP A 166 -28.14 10.31 24.68
C ASP A 166 -29.12 9.38 25.44
N GLY A 167 -28.59 8.43 26.25
CA GLY A 167 -29.38 7.55 27.11
C GLY A 167 -29.80 6.23 26.46
N MET A 168 -29.37 5.93 25.24
CA MET A 168 -29.71 4.67 24.58
C MET A 168 -28.93 3.50 25.22
N ALA A 169 -29.62 2.36 25.47
CA ALA A 169 -28.97 1.16 25.98
C ALA A 169 -27.89 0.64 24.99
N LEU A 170 -26.90 -0.08 25.54
CA LEU A 170 -25.70 -0.49 24.77
C LEU A 170 -26.05 -1.21 23.47
N ARG A 171 -26.88 -2.23 23.51
CA ARG A 171 -27.20 -3.07 22.36
C ARG A 171 -27.97 -2.33 21.26
N PRO A 172 -29.08 -1.61 21.59
CA PRO A 172 -29.75 -0.76 20.59
C PRO A 172 -28.87 0.33 20.00
N ALA A 173 -27.96 0.94 20.80
CA ALA A 173 -27.04 1.96 20.29
C ALA A 173 -26.09 1.41 19.23
N ILE A 174 -25.56 0.20 19.42
CA ILE A 174 -24.69 -0.47 18.45
C ILE A 174 -25.46 -0.83 17.18
N GLU A 175 -26.65 -1.41 17.32
CA GLU A 175 -27.51 -1.79 16.18
C GLU A 175 -27.86 -0.54 15.35
N ARG A 176 -28.30 0.52 16.02
CA ARG A 176 -28.67 1.78 15.37
C ARG A 176 -27.50 2.48 14.68
N ALA A 177 -26.33 2.48 15.32
CA ALA A 177 -25.10 3.02 14.74
C ALA A 177 -24.70 2.22 13.48
N GLY A 178 -24.77 0.89 13.55
CA GLY A 178 -24.48 0.01 12.42
C GLY A 178 -25.42 0.23 11.23
N GLU A 179 -26.72 0.42 11.48
CA GLU A 179 -27.70 0.73 10.42
C GLU A 179 -27.41 2.06 9.73
N ILE A 180 -27.23 3.13 10.51
CA ILE A 180 -27.07 4.50 9.96
C ILE A 180 -25.73 4.65 9.24
N ARG A 181 -24.65 4.07 9.77
CA ARG A 181 -23.30 4.21 9.22
C ARG A 181 -22.97 3.21 8.11
N PHE A 182 -23.79 2.19 7.90
CA PHE A 182 -23.52 1.18 6.88
C PHE A 182 -23.49 1.74 5.46
N LEU A 183 -24.51 2.47 5.07
CA LEU A 183 -24.62 2.99 3.71
C LEU A 183 -23.47 3.96 3.35
N PRO A 184 -23.10 4.95 4.19
CA PRO A 184 -21.94 5.80 3.93
C PRO A 184 -20.62 5.02 3.80
N VAL A 185 -20.37 4.03 4.67
CA VAL A 185 -19.16 3.20 4.61
C VAL A 185 -19.14 2.35 3.33
N LEU A 186 -20.26 1.74 2.99
CA LEU A 186 -20.40 0.95 1.76
C LEU A 186 -20.14 1.80 0.51
N LEU A 187 -20.72 2.99 0.43
CA LEU A 187 -20.52 3.90 -0.70
C LEU A 187 -19.05 4.32 -0.84
N THR A 188 -18.39 4.67 0.28
CA THR A 188 -16.95 5.01 0.24
C THR A 188 -16.09 3.83 -0.19
N SER A 189 -16.40 2.61 0.26
CA SER A 189 -15.70 1.40 -0.16
C SER A 189 -15.91 1.12 -1.66
N ILE A 190 -17.13 1.19 -2.17
CA ILE A 190 -17.44 1.00 -3.60
C ILE A 190 -16.73 2.05 -4.45
N THR A 191 -16.74 3.31 -4.04
CA THR A 191 -16.08 4.40 -4.77
C THR A 191 -14.57 4.18 -4.82
N ALA A 192 -13.95 3.82 -3.70
CA ALA A 192 -12.52 3.55 -3.63
C ALA A 192 -12.14 2.33 -4.47
N ILE A 193 -12.92 1.24 -4.39
CA ILE A 193 -12.73 0.04 -5.22
C ILE A 193 -12.85 0.41 -6.71
N GLY A 194 -13.92 1.11 -7.10
CA GLY A 194 -14.14 1.55 -8.48
C GLY A 194 -12.99 2.40 -9.02
N GLY A 195 -12.44 3.30 -8.21
CA GLY A 195 -11.28 4.12 -8.57
C GLY A 195 -9.98 3.33 -8.72
N LEU A 196 -9.84 2.21 -7.99
CA LEU A 196 -8.64 1.37 -8.02
C LEU A 196 -8.71 0.23 -9.06
N LEU A 197 -9.90 -0.12 -9.57
CA LEU A 197 -10.06 -1.18 -10.57
C LEU A 197 -9.16 -1.01 -11.81
N PRO A 198 -9.08 0.18 -12.46
CA PRO A 198 -8.20 0.35 -13.61
C PRO A 198 -6.73 0.06 -13.27
N LEU A 199 -6.30 0.45 -12.06
CA LEU A 199 -4.95 0.22 -11.59
C LEU A 199 -4.68 -1.26 -11.29
N ALA A 200 -5.66 -1.95 -10.70
CA ALA A 200 -5.57 -3.38 -10.40
C ALA A 200 -5.41 -4.25 -11.65
N PHE A 201 -6.06 -3.86 -12.75
CA PHE A 201 -6.01 -4.56 -14.04
C PHE A 201 -5.01 -3.97 -15.04
N SER A 202 -4.21 -2.99 -14.66
CA SER A 202 -3.23 -2.35 -15.54
C SER A 202 -2.10 -3.28 -16.00
N GLY A 203 -1.94 -4.45 -15.40
CA GLY A 203 -0.81 -5.36 -15.63
C GLY A 203 0.54 -4.84 -15.13
N SER A 204 0.55 -3.70 -14.43
CA SER A 204 1.76 -3.13 -13.85
C SER A 204 2.21 -3.95 -12.63
N GLY A 205 3.36 -4.61 -12.72
CA GLY A 205 3.96 -5.32 -11.58
C GLY A 205 4.25 -4.41 -10.37
N LEU A 206 4.34 -3.09 -10.61
CA LEU A 206 4.63 -2.11 -9.57
C LEU A 206 3.36 -1.66 -8.82
N TYR A 207 2.28 -1.32 -9.53
CA TYR A 207 1.11 -0.69 -8.91
C TYR A 207 -0.07 -1.63 -8.68
N ALA A 208 -0.18 -2.71 -9.45
CA ALA A 208 -1.27 -3.67 -9.29
C ALA A 208 -1.32 -4.30 -7.89
N PRO A 209 -0.19 -4.70 -7.25
CA PRO A 209 -0.20 -5.24 -5.89
C PRO A 209 -0.81 -4.29 -4.87
N LEU A 210 -0.48 -2.98 -4.94
CA LEU A 210 -1.05 -1.94 -4.07
C LEU A 210 -2.57 -1.89 -4.21
N ALA A 211 -3.07 -1.86 -5.46
CA ALA A 211 -4.50 -1.77 -5.73
C ALA A 211 -5.25 -3.01 -5.21
N TRP A 212 -4.71 -4.21 -5.46
CA TRP A 212 -5.32 -5.45 -4.99
C TRP A 212 -5.37 -5.57 -3.47
N VAL A 213 -4.32 -5.12 -2.76
CA VAL A 213 -4.33 -5.08 -1.29
C VAL A 213 -5.46 -4.21 -0.77
N ILE A 214 -5.60 -2.99 -1.31
CA ILE A 214 -6.63 -2.06 -0.85
C ILE A 214 -8.02 -2.58 -1.20
N ILE A 215 -8.23 -3.08 -2.42
CA ILE A 215 -9.53 -3.64 -2.84
C ILE A 215 -9.92 -4.81 -1.95
N GLY A 216 -9.03 -5.79 -1.78
CA GLY A 216 -9.31 -6.97 -0.96
C GLY A 216 -9.54 -6.64 0.51
N GLY A 217 -8.75 -5.72 1.03
CA GLY A 217 -8.92 -5.22 2.40
C GLY A 217 -10.25 -4.53 2.60
N LEU A 218 -10.64 -3.62 1.70
CA LEU A 218 -11.94 -2.92 1.78
C LEU A 218 -13.13 -3.87 1.68
N VAL A 219 -13.07 -4.87 0.80
CA VAL A 219 -14.12 -5.89 0.69
C VAL A 219 -14.24 -6.68 2.00
N SER A 220 -13.11 -7.20 2.48
CA SER A 220 -13.06 -7.99 3.71
C SER A 220 -13.54 -7.19 4.92
N SER A 221 -12.99 -6.00 5.12
CA SER A 221 -13.33 -5.17 6.27
C SER A 221 -14.78 -4.68 6.23
N THR A 222 -15.28 -4.27 5.07
CA THR A 222 -16.69 -3.83 4.95
C THR A 222 -17.67 -4.93 5.34
N VAL A 223 -17.34 -6.20 5.04
CA VAL A 223 -18.19 -7.35 5.40
C VAL A 223 -17.96 -7.76 6.87
N LEU A 224 -16.69 -7.98 7.25
CA LEU A 224 -16.35 -8.56 8.55
C LEU A 224 -16.51 -7.55 9.70
N SER A 225 -16.21 -6.28 9.50
CA SER A 225 -16.35 -5.26 10.54
C SER A 225 -17.79 -5.11 11.01
N ARG A 226 -18.75 -5.42 10.13
CA ARG A 226 -20.18 -5.40 10.48
C ARG A 226 -20.55 -6.39 11.58
N VAL A 227 -19.82 -7.48 11.68
CA VAL A 227 -20.01 -8.50 12.73
C VAL A 227 -19.02 -8.30 13.87
N VAL A 228 -17.76 -8.11 13.53
CA VAL A 228 -16.67 -8.09 14.51
C VAL A 228 -16.69 -6.83 15.36
N THR A 229 -16.92 -5.65 14.78
CA THR A 229 -16.93 -4.38 15.55
C THR A 229 -18.04 -4.35 16.62
N PRO A 230 -19.31 -4.69 16.34
CA PRO A 230 -20.34 -4.83 17.34
C PRO A 230 -20.01 -5.84 18.44
N VAL A 231 -19.49 -7.00 18.06
CA VAL A 231 -19.10 -8.04 19.01
C VAL A 231 -17.96 -7.56 19.91
N MET A 232 -16.92 -6.98 19.35
CA MET A 232 -15.81 -6.42 20.12
C MET A 232 -16.26 -5.30 21.04
N TYR A 233 -17.15 -4.43 20.56
CA TYR A 233 -17.69 -3.35 21.37
C TYR A 233 -18.49 -3.91 22.57
N LEU A 234 -19.34 -4.92 22.36
CA LEU A 234 -20.06 -5.61 23.42
C LEU A 234 -19.15 -6.30 24.44
N LEU A 235 -18.04 -6.88 23.99
CA LEU A 235 -17.11 -7.60 24.86
C LEU A 235 -16.23 -6.65 25.68
N LEU A 236 -15.72 -5.59 25.06
CA LEU A 236 -14.71 -4.70 25.65
C LEU A 236 -15.33 -3.53 26.42
N VAL A 237 -16.48 -3.02 25.98
CA VAL A 237 -17.10 -1.81 26.52
C VAL A 237 -18.27 -2.14 27.49
N ARG A 238 -18.16 -3.24 28.21
CA ARG A 238 -19.09 -3.65 29.30
C ARG A 238 -19.03 -2.71 30.49
N GLY A 239 -19.54 -1.50 30.40
CA GLY A 239 -19.56 -0.57 31.54
C GLY A 239 -20.61 0.52 31.35
N HIS A 240 -21.26 0.91 32.48
CA HIS A 240 -22.18 2.04 32.51
C HIS A 240 -21.48 3.30 31.98
N VAL A 241 -22.00 3.88 30.91
CA VAL A 241 -21.85 5.32 30.72
C VAL A 241 -22.78 5.95 31.76
N ALA A 242 -22.22 6.68 32.71
CA ALA A 242 -23.03 7.44 33.63
C ALA A 242 -23.99 8.33 32.83
N PRO A 243 -25.31 8.33 33.14
CA PRO A 243 -26.22 9.24 32.47
C PRO A 243 -25.71 10.68 32.68
N VAL A 244 -25.69 11.44 31.62
CA VAL A 244 -25.49 12.89 31.74
C VAL A 244 -26.61 13.38 32.66
N ALA A 245 -26.23 14.00 33.77
CA ALA A 245 -27.18 14.63 34.67
C ALA A 245 -28.08 15.55 33.84
N ALA A 246 -29.40 15.36 33.96
CA ALA A 246 -30.37 16.23 33.30
C ALA A 246 -30.03 17.69 33.63
N PRO A 247 -30.14 18.63 32.70
CA PRO A 247 -29.94 20.02 32.99
C PRO A 247 -30.94 20.41 34.12
N VAL A 248 -30.40 20.91 35.22
CA VAL A 248 -31.20 21.48 36.28
C VAL A 248 -32.06 22.56 35.65
N ALA A 249 -33.36 22.32 35.57
CA ALA A 249 -34.32 23.33 35.16
C ALA A 249 -34.23 24.49 36.16
N ALA A 250 -33.80 25.66 35.66
CA ALA A 250 -33.86 26.91 36.37
C ALA A 250 -35.23 27.59 36.18
#